data_3d3712d79db0cfdd9bf8764cc74c8a28
#
_entry.id   3d3712d79db0cfdd9bf8764cc74c8a28
#
_cell.length_a   1.000
_cell.length_b   1.000
_cell.length_c   1.000
_cell.angle_alpha   90.00
_cell.angle_beta   90.00
_cell.angle_gamma   90.00
#
_symmetry.space_group_name_H-M   'P 1'
#
loop_
_entity.id
_entity.type
_entity.pdbx_description
1 polymer ?
#
loop_
_entity_poly.entity_id
_entity_poly.type
_entity_poly.pdbx_seq_one_letter_code
_entity_poly.pdbx_strand_id
1 'polypeptide(L)'
;SIGIEVGAGNLTDSNGDFVYTFKWSDGINFVAKSVTIGYSPAGGGATGIYGARGILFNAASGPNYPNATDTIEYFDITGASIGFTATDFGDLLETSGDTPGSAVTNASRGVYQVYSGTANRRLQYVTISSPGNATSFGDFSRNQSGFASWHNGTYGYFAKNGSFNDFDYITVATEGNASATGYTLQTSFLQYESAAAGDTTRMLIAGGETNSGNTGTIQYVAMPVGATAQTFGSLYETRKGLAGTADDTYSVFGGGWTSSSRSTIDYVTTQTTGNASSFGSLSTQRNTPGACTDGIKGCWIGGYRSQQSSRVDRIDYVTIANTSGNATDFGGMTNAGNSVAGVSGNAA
;
A
#
# COMPACT_ATOMS: atom_id res chain seq x y z
N SER A 1 -11.01 -49.22 16.56
CA SER A 1 -11.25 -47.98 15.78
C SER A 1 -10.85 -46.80 16.62
N ILE A 2 -9.95 -46.02 16.13
CA ILE A 2 -9.56 -44.74 16.78
C ILE A 2 -10.61 -43.72 16.33
N GLY A 3 -11.48 -43.32 17.24
CA GLY A 3 -12.39 -42.21 17.02
C GLY A 3 -11.71 -40.91 17.36
N ILE A 4 -11.64 -39.97 16.44
CA ILE A 4 -11.22 -38.60 16.71
C ILE A 4 -12.49 -37.76 16.84
N GLU A 5 -12.81 -37.33 18.04
CA GLU A 5 -13.84 -36.33 18.25
C GLU A 5 -13.20 -34.92 18.24
N VAL A 6 -13.63 -34.09 17.33
CA VAL A 6 -13.30 -32.68 17.32
C VAL A 6 -14.44 -31.98 18.03
N GLY A 7 -14.26 -31.70 19.30
CA GLY A 7 -15.21 -30.86 20.05
C GLY A 7 -15.05 -29.39 19.61
N ALA A 8 -16.05 -28.84 18.94
CA ALA A 8 -16.16 -27.41 18.70
C ALA A 8 -16.55 -26.71 20.01
N GLY A 9 -15.59 -26.39 20.83
CA GLY A 9 -15.77 -25.50 21.96
C GLY A 9 -15.16 -24.14 21.61
N ASN A 10 -15.99 -23.09 21.56
CA ASN A 10 -15.53 -21.70 21.47
C ASN A 10 -14.83 -21.27 22.80
N LEU A 11 -13.69 -21.86 23.07
CA LEU A 11 -12.85 -21.45 24.17
C LEU A 11 -11.70 -20.64 23.58
N THR A 12 -11.78 -19.33 23.74
CA THR A 12 -10.65 -18.45 23.57
C THR A 12 -9.85 -18.43 24.87
N ASP A 13 -8.53 -18.46 24.79
CA ASP A 13 -7.66 -18.18 25.94
C ASP A 13 -7.68 -16.69 26.29
N SER A 14 -6.91 -16.30 27.31
CA SER A 14 -6.80 -14.90 27.76
C SER A 14 -6.24 -13.94 26.68
N ASN A 15 -5.67 -14.47 25.60
CA ASN A 15 -5.12 -13.69 24.47
C ASN A 15 -6.09 -13.65 23.26
N GLY A 16 -7.24 -14.33 23.36
CA GLY A 16 -8.21 -14.41 22.28
C GLY A 16 -7.95 -15.53 21.27
N ASP A 17 -6.97 -16.38 21.51
CA ASP A 17 -6.63 -17.50 20.65
C ASP A 17 -7.65 -18.64 20.76
N PHE A 18 -7.97 -19.29 19.64
CA PHE A 18 -8.83 -20.48 19.66
C PHE A 18 -8.06 -21.70 20.16
N VAL A 19 -8.59 -22.33 21.19
CA VAL A 19 -8.04 -23.57 21.74
C VAL A 19 -8.86 -24.76 21.28
N TYR A 20 -8.26 -25.62 20.44
CA TYR A 20 -8.87 -26.88 20.05
C TYR A 20 -8.33 -28.01 20.92
N THR A 21 -9.22 -28.74 21.55
CA THR A 21 -8.85 -29.93 22.32
C THR A 21 -9.18 -31.19 21.52
N PHE A 22 -8.16 -31.93 21.17
CA PHE A 22 -8.30 -33.24 20.55
C PHE A 22 -8.32 -34.28 21.65
N LYS A 23 -9.40 -35.08 21.68
CA LYS A 23 -9.51 -36.24 22.58
C LYS A 23 -9.50 -37.49 21.75
N TRP A 24 -8.65 -38.44 22.08
CA TRP A 24 -8.72 -39.79 21.51
C TRP A 24 -8.68 -40.82 22.65
N SER A 25 -9.29 -41.97 22.42
CA SER A 25 -9.34 -43.06 23.37
C SER A 25 -9.07 -44.38 22.64
N ASP A 26 -8.28 -45.23 23.26
CA ASP A 26 -8.11 -46.63 22.87
C ASP A 26 -9.14 -47.57 23.52
N GLY A 27 -10.11 -47.00 24.23
CA GLY A 27 -11.12 -47.70 25.00
C GLY A 27 -10.75 -47.89 26.48
N ILE A 28 -9.53 -47.57 26.87
CA ILE A 28 -9.01 -47.73 28.23
C ILE A 28 -8.46 -46.37 28.77
N ASN A 29 -7.83 -45.58 27.93
CA ASN A 29 -7.22 -44.30 28.29
C ASN A 29 -7.73 -43.15 27.43
N PHE A 30 -7.91 -41.99 28.05
CA PHE A 30 -8.17 -40.73 27.34
C PHE A 30 -6.91 -39.89 27.32
N VAL A 31 -6.50 -39.45 26.16
CA VAL A 31 -5.44 -38.44 26.02
C VAL A 31 -6.06 -37.20 25.39
N ALA A 32 -5.97 -36.08 26.09
CA ALA A 32 -6.37 -34.80 25.56
C ALA A 32 -5.10 -33.97 25.25
N LYS A 33 -5.01 -33.46 24.05
CA LYS A 33 -3.94 -32.54 23.65
C LYS A 33 -4.59 -31.26 23.10
N SER A 34 -4.34 -30.16 23.75
CA SER A 34 -4.77 -28.86 23.28
C SER A 34 -3.75 -28.33 22.26
N VAL A 35 -4.25 -27.86 21.14
CA VAL A 35 -3.50 -27.12 20.14
C VAL A 35 -4.07 -25.72 20.16
N THR A 36 -3.29 -24.77 20.58
CA THR A 36 -3.62 -23.35 20.46
C THR A 36 -3.34 -22.94 19.03
N ILE A 37 -4.37 -22.56 18.30
CA ILE A 37 -4.22 -21.93 17.00
C ILE A 37 -4.36 -20.43 17.29
N GLY A 38 -3.27 -19.70 17.16
CA GLY A 38 -3.28 -18.26 17.31
C GLY A 38 -4.32 -17.67 16.36
N TYR A 39 -5.32 -17.02 16.93
CA TYR A 39 -6.24 -16.21 16.16
C TYR A 39 -5.61 -14.85 15.99
N SER A 40 -5.03 -14.62 14.84
CA SER A 40 -4.89 -13.25 14.34
C SER A 40 -6.30 -12.84 13.91
N PRO A 41 -6.93 -11.84 14.55
CA PRO A 41 -8.25 -11.39 14.10
C PRO A 41 -8.21 -11.13 12.62
N ALA A 42 -9.24 -11.56 11.90
CA ALA A 42 -9.36 -11.36 10.47
C ALA A 42 -9.21 -9.86 10.18
N GLY A 43 -8.04 -9.49 9.69
CA GLY A 43 -7.65 -8.11 9.53
C GLY A 43 -6.26 -7.86 10.06
N GLY A 44 -5.27 -8.48 9.63
CA GLY A 44 -3.90 -8.17 10.00
C GLY A 44 -2.96 -9.29 9.61
N GLY A 45 -2.56 -9.29 8.40
CA GLY A 45 -1.25 -9.62 7.98
C GLY A 45 -0.65 -10.97 8.35
N ALA A 46 -1.39 -12.06 8.27
CA ALA A 46 -0.80 -13.39 8.24
C ALA A 46 0.03 -13.64 6.95
N THR A 47 0.02 -12.72 6.00
CA THR A 47 0.67 -12.85 4.69
C THR A 47 2.08 -12.25 4.62
N GLY A 48 2.57 -11.59 5.68
CA GLY A 48 3.89 -10.95 5.67
C GLY A 48 4.00 -9.71 4.80
N ILE A 49 2.87 -9.14 4.36
CA ILE A 49 2.83 -7.90 3.54
C ILE A 49 2.26 -6.70 4.28
N TYR A 50 1.67 -6.91 5.45
CA TYR A 50 1.06 -5.87 6.27
C TYR A 50 1.75 -5.78 7.63
N GLY A 51 1.57 -4.65 8.32
CA GLY A 51 2.06 -4.48 9.68
C GLY A 51 1.53 -3.21 10.34
N ALA A 52 1.69 -3.13 11.64
CA ALA A 52 1.11 -2.10 12.49
C ALA A 52 1.72 -0.70 12.29
N ARG A 53 2.97 -0.62 11.83
CA ARG A 53 3.67 0.65 11.66
C ARG A 53 3.57 1.14 10.22
N GLY A 54 2.95 2.30 10.02
CA GLY A 54 2.99 3.03 8.75
C GLY A 54 4.26 3.86 8.66
N ILE A 55 4.98 3.76 7.55
CA ILE A 55 6.14 4.58 7.21
C ILE A 55 5.75 5.51 6.06
N LEU A 56 6.10 6.77 6.18
CA LEU A 56 5.81 7.83 5.24
C LEU A 56 7.12 8.37 4.70
N PHE A 57 7.29 8.32 3.39
CA PHE A 57 8.37 8.98 2.68
C PHE A 57 7.81 10.26 2.06
N ASN A 58 8.19 11.41 2.62
CA ASN A 58 7.65 12.69 2.19
C ASN A 58 8.53 13.28 1.09
N ALA A 59 7.99 13.41 -0.13
CA ALA A 59 8.75 13.92 -1.27
C ALA A 59 8.76 15.45 -1.35
N ALA A 60 7.73 16.14 -0.84
CA ALA A 60 7.66 17.59 -0.87
C ALA A 60 6.85 18.14 0.29
N SER A 61 7.42 19.06 1.04
CA SER A 61 6.79 19.68 2.22
C SER A 61 6.78 21.21 2.16
N GLY A 62 5.94 21.82 3.05
CA GLY A 62 5.86 23.26 3.22
C GLY A 62 4.95 23.99 2.23
N PRO A 63 4.68 25.29 2.44
CA PRO A 63 3.72 26.07 1.66
C PRO A 63 4.24 26.49 0.28
N ASN A 64 5.54 26.49 0.07
CA ASN A 64 6.17 27.01 -1.15
C ASN A 64 6.69 25.87 -2.02
N TYR A 65 6.25 25.78 -3.25
CA TYR A 65 6.75 24.89 -4.28
C TYR A 65 8.02 25.44 -4.93
N PRO A 66 9.07 24.64 -5.23
CA PRO A 66 9.25 23.20 -4.97
C PRO A 66 10.21 22.99 -3.79
N ASN A 67 9.70 22.65 -2.63
CA ASN A 67 10.56 22.26 -1.51
C ASN A 67 10.67 20.73 -1.50
N ALA A 68 11.73 20.20 -2.09
CA ALA A 68 12.13 18.82 -1.89
C ALA A 68 12.47 18.57 -0.41
N THR A 69 12.13 17.41 0.11
CA THR A 69 12.45 17.01 1.48
C THR A 69 13.01 15.60 1.50
N ASP A 70 13.71 15.28 2.56
CA ASP A 70 14.27 13.96 2.86
C ASP A 70 13.58 13.28 4.05
N THR A 71 12.58 13.91 4.63
CA THR A 71 11.93 13.46 5.87
C THR A 71 11.22 12.13 5.72
N ILE A 72 11.48 11.22 6.66
CA ILE A 72 10.74 9.98 6.86
C ILE A 72 10.03 10.06 8.20
N GLU A 73 8.74 9.76 8.22
CA GLU A 73 7.94 9.75 9.44
C GLU A 73 7.24 8.39 9.61
N TYR A 74 6.75 8.12 10.82
CA TYR A 74 5.96 6.92 11.08
C TYR A 74 4.80 7.17 12.04
N PHE A 75 3.83 6.26 11.99
CA PHE A 75 2.70 6.23 12.93
C PHE A 75 2.22 4.80 13.14
N ASP A 76 1.45 4.59 14.21
CA ASP A 76 0.81 3.30 14.50
C ASP A 76 -0.56 3.24 13.82
N ILE A 77 -0.69 2.35 12.82
CA ILE A 77 -1.96 2.16 12.09
C ILE A 77 -3.00 1.46 12.97
N THR A 78 -2.57 0.55 13.85
CA THR A 78 -3.47 -0.23 14.71
C THR A 78 -4.00 0.59 15.86
N GLY A 79 -3.32 1.68 16.22
CA GLY A 79 -3.68 2.54 17.33
C GLY A 79 -5.13 3.02 17.28
N ALA A 80 -5.74 3.11 18.46
CA ALA A 80 -7.10 3.65 18.63
C ALA A 80 -7.11 5.19 18.77
N SER A 81 -5.94 5.81 18.90
CA SER A 81 -5.82 7.25 19.11
C SER A 81 -6.11 8.02 17.84
N ILE A 82 -7.07 8.91 17.88
CA ILE A 82 -7.39 9.88 16.84
C ILE A 82 -6.69 11.20 17.17
N GLY A 83 -6.21 11.93 16.15
CA GLY A 83 -5.61 13.24 16.32
C GLY A 83 -4.13 13.21 16.74
N PHE A 84 -3.43 12.13 16.43
CA PHE A 84 -1.96 12.06 16.63
C PHE A 84 -1.22 12.90 15.59
N THR A 85 0.03 13.20 15.88
CA THR A 85 1.02 13.66 14.89
C THR A 85 2.02 12.54 14.66
N ALA A 86 2.35 12.28 13.39
CA ALA A 86 3.37 11.30 13.03
C ALA A 86 4.71 11.65 13.70
N THR A 87 5.51 10.65 13.95
CA THR A 87 6.79 10.77 14.64
C THR A 87 7.91 10.72 13.62
N ASP A 88 8.95 11.49 13.84
CA ASP A 88 10.18 11.43 13.05
C ASP A 88 10.76 10.01 13.09
N PHE A 89 11.08 9.48 11.90
CA PHE A 89 11.72 8.17 11.72
C PHE A 89 13.20 8.32 11.39
N GLY A 90 13.55 9.34 10.62
CA GLY A 90 14.87 9.61 10.07
C GLY A 90 14.77 10.28 8.70
N ASP A 91 15.85 10.26 7.93
CA ASP A 91 15.97 10.96 6.66
C ASP A 91 16.32 10.02 5.49
N LEU A 92 15.90 10.39 4.29
CA LEU A 92 16.41 9.85 3.04
C LEU A 92 17.87 10.29 2.86
N LEU A 93 18.64 9.57 2.07
CA LEU A 93 20.01 9.96 1.71
C LEU A 93 20.07 11.19 0.80
N GLU A 94 18.97 11.48 0.12
CA GLU A 94 18.83 12.60 -0.81
C GLU A 94 17.40 13.16 -0.71
N THR A 95 17.26 14.47 -0.87
CA THR A 95 15.93 15.06 -0.98
C THR A 95 15.19 14.52 -2.20
N SER A 96 13.94 14.16 -2.01
CA SER A 96 13.06 13.73 -3.10
C SER A 96 12.22 14.89 -3.60
N GLY A 97 12.11 15.01 -4.93
CA GLY A 97 11.30 16.06 -5.55
C GLY A 97 9.82 15.74 -5.62
N ASP A 98 9.04 16.67 -6.15
CA ASP A 98 7.57 16.64 -6.21
C ASP A 98 7.05 15.72 -7.34
N THR A 99 7.33 14.44 -7.22
CA THR A 99 6.77 13.40 -8.10
C THR A 99 6.16 12.32 -7.23
N PRO A 100 4.98 11.78 -7.58
CA PRO A 100 4.37 10.70 -6.80
C PRO A 100 5.39 9.61 -6.48
N GLY A 101 5.64 9.41 -5.20
CA GLY A 101 6.59 8.43 -4.71
C GLY A 101 6.06 7.01 -4.89
N SER A 102 6.97 6.08 -5.12
CA SER A 102 6.67 4.65 -5.17
C SER A 102 7.41 3.94 -4.06
N ALA A 103 6.70 3.14 -3.30
CA ALA A 103 7.31 2.35 -2.23
C ALA A 103 6.73 0.95 -2.18
N VAL A 104 7.54 0.01 -1.73
CA VAL A 104 7.18 -1.40 -1.54
C VAL A 104 7.75 -1.91 -0.23
N THR A 105 7.18 -2.99 0.29
CA THR A 105 7.59 -3.56 1.59
C THR A 105 7.55 -5.08 1.60
N ASN A 106 8.23 -5.67 2.57
CA ASN A 106 8.06 -7.05 3.00
C ASN A 106 7.74 -7.12 4.51
N ALA A 107 7.11 -6.09 5.04
CA ALA A 107 6.82 -5.87 6.45
C ALA A 107 8.05 -5.63 7.35
N SER A 108 9.27 -5.98 6.92
CA SER A 108 10.50 -5.71 7.66
C SER A 108 11.28 -4.52 7.09
N ARG A 109 11.28 -4.39 5.75
CA ARG A 109 11.93 -3.28 5.03
C ARG A 109 10.90 -2.51 4.23
N GLY A 110 10.98 -1.19 4.28
CA GLY A 110 10.31 -0.30 3.36
C GLY A 110 11.31 0.23 2.34
N VAL A 111 11.10 -0.04 1.05
CA VAL A 111 11.97 0.41 -0.05
C VAL A 111 11.26 1.50 -0.83
N TYR A 112 11.92 2.62 -1.01
CA TYR A 112 11.39 3.83 -1.64
C TYR A 112 12.22 4.25 -2.84
N GLN A 113 11.55 4.71 -3.89
CA GLN A 113 12.17 5.36 -5.02
C GLN A 113 12.39 6.86 -4.74
N VAL A 114 13.64 7.30 -4.83
CA VAL A 114 13.98 8.73 -4.75
C VAL A 114 13.89 9.37 -6.13
N TYR A 115 13.27 10.55 -6.17
CA TYR A 115 13.24 11.41 -7.35
C TYR A 115 14.15 12.63 -7.11
N SER A 116 15.34 12.64 -7.67
CA SER A 116 16.33 13.72 -7.50
C SER A 116 16.71 14.41 -8.83
N GLY A 117 15.73 14.72 -9.66
CA GLY A 117 15.92 15.47 -10.90
C GLY A 117 16.69 14.72 -12.00
N THR A 118 17.99 14.52 -11.86
CA THR A 118 18.83 13.90 -12.91
C THR A 118 19.09 12.40 -12.73
N ALA A 119 18.83 11.85 -11.56
CA ALA A 119 19.13 10.46 -11.21
C ALA A 119 17.89 9.72 -10.65
N ASN A 120 16.79 9.69 -11.41
CA ASN A 120 15.48 9.16 -11.00
C ASN A 120 15.42 7.64 -10.99
N ARG A 121 16.48 6.95 -10.59
CA ARG A 121 16.51 5.49 -10.56
C ARG A 121 16.98 4.91 -9.23
N ARG A 122 17.27 5.74 -8.23
CA ARG A 122 17.79 5.27 -6.96
C ARG A 122 16.69 4.71 -6.07
N LEU A 123 16.98 3.57 -5.49
CA LEU A 123 16.20 2.94 -4.46
C LEU A 123 16.93 3.07 -3.12
N GLN A 124 16.19 3.44 -2.09
CA GLN A 124 16.65 3.52 -0.71
C GLN A 124 15.71 2.72 0.18
N TYR A 125 16.19 2.24 1.31
CA TYR A 125 15.36 1.48 2.23
C TYR A 125 15.59 1.85 3.69
N VAL A 126 14.58 1.55 4.49
CA VAL A 126 14.63 1.59 5.95
C VAL A 126 14.24 0.23 6.53
N THR A 127 14.75 -0.07 7.71
CA THR A 127 14.27 -1.20 8.53
C THR A 127 13.10 -0.71 9.38
N ILE A 128 11.88 -1.17 9.08
CA ILE A 128 10.63 -0.60 9.62
C ILE A 128 10.56 -0.65 11.16
N SER A 129 11.11 -1.69 11.77
CA SER A 129 11.08 -1.83 13.24
C SER A 129 12.01 -0.85 13.97
N SER A 130 12.99 -0.25 13.29
CA SER A 130 14.05 0.54 13.92
C SER A 130 14.18 1.92 13.26
N PRO A 131 13.72 3.01 13.90
CA PRO A 131 13.92 4.36 13.39
C PRO A 131 15.40 4.66 13.09
N GLY A 132 15.64 5.36 12.01
CA GLY A 132 16.96 5.72 11.51
C GLY A 132 16.91 6.12 10.05
N ASN A 133 18.00 6.69 9.56
CA ASN A 133 18.13 7.17 8.19
C ASN A 133 18.09 6.01 7.18
N ALA A 134 17.63 6.32 5.98
CA ALA A 134 17.60 5.37 4.87
C ALA A 134 19.00 4.94 4.46
N THR A 135 19.10 3.77 3.87
CA THR A 135 20.30 3.19 3.30
C THR A 135 20.10 2.95 1.81
N SER A 136 21.18 3.01 1.02
CA SER A 136 21.11 2.70 -0.41
C SER A 136 20.68 1.25 -0.61
N PHE A 137 19.70 1.03 -1.50
CA PHE A 137 19.23 -0.31 -1.86
C PHE A 137 19.81 -0.79 -3.20
N GLY A 138 19.80 0.08 -4.19
CA GLY A 138 20.21 -0.20 -5.57
C GLY A 138 19.57 0.78 -6.54
N ASP A 139 19.58 0.44 -7.82
CA ASP A 139 19.05 1.29 -8.88
C ASP A 139 18.01 0.55 -9.73
N PHE A 140 17.06 1.29 -10.30
CA PHE A 140 16.27 0.80 -11.44
C PHE A 140 17.13 0.64 -12.71
N SER A 141 16.67 -0.17 -13.63
CA SER A 141 17.35 -0.39 -14.91
C SER A 141 17.48 0.89 -15.75
N ARG A 142 16.64 1.89 -15.53
CA ARG A 142 16.63 3.19 -16.21
C ARG A 142 16.00 4.31 -15.36
N ASN A 143 16.25 5.56 -15.75
CA ASN A 143 15.61 6.72 -15.10
C ASN A 143 14.12 6.73 -15.37
N GLN A 144 13.33 6.93 -14.33
CA GLN A 144 11.88 6.96 -14.41
C GLN A 144 11.26 7.53 -13.12
N SER A 145 9.98 7.89 -13.15
CA SER A 145 9.27 8.50 -12.04
C SER A 145 7.79 8.15 -12.02
N GLY A 146 7.15 8.22 -10.87
CA GLY A 146 5.70 8.17 -10.75
C GLY A 146 5.07 6.81 -11.03
N PHE A 147 5.56 5.75 -10.40
CA PHE A 147 5.08 4.38 -10.61
C PHE A 147 3.87 4.03 -9.79
N ALA A 148 3.02 3.17 -10.36
CA ALA A 148 2.22 2.28 -9.57
C ALA A 148 3.13 1.17 -9.02
N SER A 149 3.17 0.97 -7.72
CA SER A 149 3.98 -0.06 -7.06
C SER A 149 3.14 -0.89 -6.11
N TRP A 150 3.44 -2.18 -6.07
CA TRP A 150 2.82 -3.15 -5.16
C TRP A 150 3.83 -4.24 -4.80
N HIS A 151 3.50 -5.06 -3.81
CA HIS A 151 4.40 -6.09 -3.31
C HIS A 151 3.62 -7.35 -2.91
N ASN A 152 4.33 -8.48 -2.88
CA ASN A 152 3.78 -9.76 -2.43
C ASN A 152 4.48 -10.32 -1.19
N GLY A 153 5.22 -9.49 -0.46
CA GLY A 153 5.99 -9.88 0.71
C GLY A 153 7.40 -10.39 0.41
N THR A 154 7.67 -10.84 -0.81
CA THR A 154 9.01 -11.23 -1.28
C THR A 154 9.56 -10.25 -2.28
N TYR A 155 8.76 -9.92 -3.26
CA TYR A 155 9.10 -9.04 -4.37
C TYR A 155 8.30 -7.74 -4.30
N GLY A 156 8.96 -6.63 -4.62
CA GLY A 156 8.33 -5.36 -4.93
C GLY A 156 8.30 -5.13 -6.43
N TYR A 157 7.17 -4.74 -6.97
CA TYR A 157 6.93 -4.53 -8.41
C TYR A 157 6.64 -3.06 -8.67
N PHE A 158 7.19 -2.55 -9.76
CA PHE A 158 7.08 -1.16 -10.18
C PHE A 158 6.66 -1.12 -11.64
N ALA A 159 5.43 -0.69 -11.90
CA ALA A 159 4.92 -0.47 -13.24
C ALA A 159 5.49 0.84 -13.79
N LYS A 160 6.24 0.76 -14.87
CA LYS A 160 6.87 1.94 -15.49
C LYS A 160 5.84 2.82 -16.17
N ASN A 161 6.09 4.12 -16.18
CA ASN A 161 5.21 5.10 -16.77
C ASN A 161 5.71 5.62 -18.13
N GLY A 162 4.88 6.38 -18.79
CA GLY A 162 5.22 7.07 -20.03
C GLY A 162 5.36 6.16 -21.24
N SER A 163 6.48 6.28 -21.95
CA SER A 163 6.74 5.50 -23.18
C SER A 163 7.05 4.03 -22.91
N PHE A 164 7.07 3.61 -21.67
CA PHE A 164 7.40 2.26 -21.25
C PHE A 164 6.15 1.58 -20.68
N ASN A 165 5.93 0.35 -21.06
CA ASN A 165 4.81 -0.47 -20.59
C ASN A 165 5.28 -1.70 -19.80
N ASP A 166 6.56 -1.78 -19.46
CA ASP A 166 7.15 -2.89 -18.73
C ASP A 166 7.24 -2.62 -17.22
N PHE A 167 7.61 -3.64 -16.46
CA PHE A 167 7.78 -3.57 -15.01
C PHE A 167 9.20 -3.92 -14.62
N ASP A 168 9.69 -3.26 -13.59
CA ASP A 168 10.84 -3.73 -12.83
C ASP A 168 10.38 -4.37 -11.51
N TYR A 169 11.21 -5.25 -10.96
CA TYR A 169 11.02 -5.83 -9.64
C TYR A 169 12.33 -5.87 -8.85
N ILE A 170 12.17 -5.94 -7.54
CA ILE A 170 13.25 -6.17 -6.58
C ILE A 170 12.90 -7.32 -5.64
N THR A 171 13.90 -8.00 -5.10
CA THR A 171 13.72 -8.85 -3.91
C THR A 171 13.88 -7.95 -2.68
N VAL A 172 12.78 -7.63 -1.98
CA VAL A 172 12.77 -6.61 -0.92
C VAL A 172 13.75 -6.91 0.22
N ALA A 173 13.95 -8.20 0.52
CA ALA A 173 14.87 -8.62 1.60
C ALA A 173 16.36 -8.46 1.26
N THR A 174 16.72 -8.30 -0.01
CA THR A 174 18.12 -8.33 -0.48
C THR A 174 18.43 -7.09 -1.31
N GLU A 175 19.43 -6.34 -0.90
CA GLU A 175 19.91 -5.17 -1.66
C GLU A 175 20.40 -5.57 -3.04
N GLY A 176 20.18 -4.70 -4.01
CA GLY A 176 20.59 -4.91 -5.39
C GLY A 176 19.75 -4.11 -6.38
N ASN A 177 20.19 -4.09 -7.62
CA ASN A 177 19.48 -3.39 -8.68
C ASN A 177 18.19 -4.11 -9.06
N ALA A 178 17.19 -3.33 -9.45
CA ALA A 178 15.96 -3.85 -9.99
C ALA A 178 16.20 -4.58 -11.33
N SER A 179 15.41 -5.62 -11.55
CA SER A 179 15.42 -6.41 -12.78
C SER A 179 14.09 -6.28 -13.51
N ALA A 180 14.11 -6.38 -14.83
CA ALA A 180 12.90 -6.41 -15.64
C ALA A 180 12.12 -7.71 -15.38
N THR A 181 10.80 -7.60 -15.23
CA THR A 181 9.93 -8.77 -14.96
C THR A 181 9.57 -9.56 -16.21
N GLY A 182 9.58 -8.92 -17.39
CA GLY A 182 8.88 -9.39 -18.58
C GLY A 182 7.36 -9.11 -18.58
N TYR A 183 6.81 -8.52 -17.52
CA TYR A 183 5.43 -8.03 -17.51
C TYR A 183 5.29 -6.79 -18.38
N THR A 184 4.16 -6.64 -19.02
CA THR A 184 3.83 -5.44 -19.77
C THR A 184 2.41 -4.98 -19.49
N LEU A 185 2.23 -3.67 -19.37
CA LEU A 185 0.89 -3.08 -19.47
C LEU A 185 0.35 -3.27 -20.89
N GLN A 186 -0.96 -3.28 -21.04
CA GLN A 186 -1.55 -3.22 -22.38
C GLN A 186 -1.12 -1.93 -23.07
N THR A 187 -0.67 -2.02 -24.31
CA THR A 187 0.01 -0.93 -25.05
C THR A 187 -0.83 0.34 -25.25
N SER A 188 -2.15 0.24 -25.16
CA SER A 188 -3.05 1.39 -25.21
C SER A 188 -3.09 2.23 -23.92
N PHE A 189 -2.38 1.82 -22.88
CA PHE A 189 -2.49 2.40 -21.53
C PHE A 189 -1.11 2.70 -20.95
N LEU A 190 -0.44 3.70 -21.52
CA LEU A 190 0.70 4.33 -20.88
C LEU A 190 0.17 5.25 -19.78
N GLN A 191 0.10 4.75 -18.56
CA GLN A 191 -0.55 5.44 -17.46
C GLN A 191 0.47 6.19 -16.62
N TYR A 192 0.40 7.53 -16.66
CA TYR A 192 1.08 8.38 -15.69
C TYR A 192 0.22 8.53 -14.43
N GLU A 193 0.85 8.65 -13.27
CA GLU A 193 0.15 8.91 -12.00
C GLU A 193 -1.00 7.92 -11.72
N SER A 194 -0.82 6.65 -12.11
CA SER A 194 -1.71 5.56 -11.73
C SER A 194 -1.41 5.08 -10.32
N ALA A 195 -2.39 4.46 -9.67
CA ALA A 195 -2.23 3.80 -8.38
C ALA A 195 -2.14 2.28 -8.54
N ALA A 196 -1.51 1.63 -7.57
CA ALA A 196 -1.62 0.19 -7.44
C ALA A 196 -2.20 -0.22 -6.08
N ALA A 197 -2.84 -1.38 -6.10
CA ALA A 197 -3.33 -2.10 -4.94
C ALA A 197 -3.42 -3.59 -5.30
N GLY A 198 -3.53 -4.47 -4.32
CA GLY A 198 -3.63 -5.89 -4.65
C GLY A 198 -3.52 -6.79 -3.43
N ASP A 199 -3.25 -8.05 -3.68
CA ASP A 199 -2.90 -9.05 -2.67
C ASP A 199 -1.52 -9.67 -2.97
N THR A 200 -1.21 -10.81 -2.39
CA THR A 200 0.09 -11.49 -2.61
C THR A 200 0.20 -12.15 -3.99
N THR A 201 -0.88 -12.29 -4.73
CA THR A 201 -0.96 -13.02 -6.00
C THR A 201 -1.32 -12.15 -7.19
N ARG A 202 -1.91 -10.98 -6.94
CA ARG A 202 -2.39 -10.08 -7.99
C ARG A 202 -2.11 -8.61 -7.63
N MET A 203 -1.51 -7.89 -8.58
CA MET A 203 -1.37 -6.44 -8.55
C MET A 203 -2.37 -5.83 -9.52
N LEU A 204 -3.17 -4.88 -9.06
CA LEU A 204 -4.05 -4.06 -9.86
C LEU A 204 -3.40 -2.69 -10.09
N ILE A 205 -3.53 -2.16 -11.30
CA ILE A 205 -3.08 -0.81 -11.67
C ILE A 205 -4.32 -0.04 -12.14
N ALA A 206 -4.62 1.07 -11.50
CA ALA A 206 -5.88 1.79 -11.69
C ALA A 206 -5.69 3.28 -11.96
N GLY A 207 -6.53 3.83 -12.83
CA GLY A 207 -6.54 5.25 -13.15
C GLY A 207 -5.27 5.71 -13.86
N GLY A 208 -4.94 6.99 -13.70
CA GLY A 208 -3.80 7.61 -14.33
C GLY A 208 -4.16 8.47 -15.54
N GLU A 209 -3.15 8.91 -16.28
CA GLU A 209 -3.30 9.73 -17.48
C GLU A 209 -2.66 9.05 -18.68
N THR A 210 -3.36 9.04 -19.79
CA THR A 210 -2.89 8.58 -21.10
C THR A 210 -2.68 9.78 -22.03
N ASN A 211 -2.17 9.55 -23.22
CA ASN A 211 -2.08 10.59 -24.25
C ASN A 211 -3.45 11.19 -24.64
N SER A 212 -4.55 10.52 -24.27
CA SER A 212 -5.93 10.97 -24.53
C SER A 212 -6.58 11.63 -23.31
N GLY A 213 -5.87 11.79 -22.21
CA GLY A 213 -6.34 12.36 -20.95
C GLY A 213 -6.47 11.32 -19.83
N ASN A 214 -7.15 11.70 -18.74
CA ASN A 214 -7.35 10.82 -17.60
C ASN A 214 -8.09 9.55 -17.98
N THR A 215 -7.71 8.44 -17.39
CA THR A 215 -8.38 7.15 -17.58
C THR A 215 -8.98 6.61 -16.29
N GLY A 216 -10.02 5.81 -16.41
CA GLY A 216 -10.59 5.02 -15.31
C GLY A 216 -10.21 3.55 -15.39
N THR A 217 -9.42 3.14 -16.38
CA THR A 217 -9.11 1.72 -16.60
C THR A 217 -8.39 1.11 -15.40
N ILE A 218 -8.80 -0.09 -15.02
CA ILE A 218 -8.10 -0.96 -14.09
C ILE A 218 -7.57 -2.15 -14.89
N GLN A 219 -6.26 -2.38 -14.78
CA GLN A 219 -5.58 -3.56 -15.30
C GLN A 219 -5.04 -4.39 -14.14
N TYR A 220 -4.76 -5.67 -14.38
CA TYR A 220 -4.10 -6.51 -13.38
C TYR A 220 -3.02 -7.38 -13.99
N VAL A 221 -2.04 -7.72 -13.18
CA VAL A 221 -1.04 -8.76 -13.45
C VAL A 221 -1.06 -9.79 -12.33
N ALA A 222 -0.90 -11.08 -12.70
CA ALA A 222 -0.68 -12.14 -11.72
C ALA A 222 0.79 -12.14 -11.29
N MET A 223 1.05 -12.25 -10.00
CA MET A 223 2.39 -12.33 -9.41
C MET A 223 2.65 -13.77 -8.94
N PRO A 224 3.89 -14.29 -8.98
CA PRO A 224 5.13 -13.69 -9.46
C PRO A 224 5.45 -13.99 -10.94
N VAL A 225 4.54 -14.48 -11.74
CA VAL A 225 4.80 -14.99 -13.10
C VAL A 225 4.54 -13.90 -14.14
N GLY A 226 5.52 -13.70 -15.06
CA GLY A 226 5.46 -12.69 -16.11
C GLY A 226 4.38 -12.92 -17.15
N ALA A 227 3.53 -11.91 -17.37
CA ALA A 227 2.53 -11.88 -18.42
C ALA A 227 2.18 -10.44 -18.78
N THR A 228 1.54 -10.25 -19.93
CA THR A 228 0.88 -8.99 -20.27
C THR A 228 -0.28 -8.76 -19.31
N ALA A 229 -0.43 -7.52 -18.80
CA ALA A 229 -1.55 -7.14 -17.97
C ALA A 229 -2.88 -7.42 -18.68
N GLN A 230 -3.86 -7.83 -17.91
CA GLN A 230 -5.21 -8.10 -18.38
C GLN A 230 -6.15 -6.98 -17.97
N THR A 231 -7.20 -6.75 -18.74
CA THR A 231 -8.27 -5.83 -18.36
C THR A 231 -8.98 -6.37 -17.12
N PHE A 232 -9.12 -5.52 -16.11
CA PHE A 232 -9.88 -5.85 -14.90
C PHE A 232 -11.28 -5.24 -14.94
N GLY A 233 -11.37 -3.94 -15.19
CA GLY A 233 -12.58 -3.13 -15.21
C GLY A 233 -12.24 -1.65 -15.23
N SER A 234 -13.08 -0.84 -14.59
CA SER A 234 -12.90 0.62 -14.53
C SER A 234 -13.21 1.16 -13.15
N LEU A 235 -12.53 2.22 -12.75
CA LEU A 235 -12.88 3.06 -11.60
C LEU A 235 -14.29 3.64 -11.78
N TYR A 236 -14.93 4.00 -10.69
CA TYR A 236 -16.21 4.71 -10.69
C TYR A 236 -16.09 6.09 -11.36
N GLU A 237 -14.95 6.75 -11.21
CA GLU A 237 -14.63 8.04 -11.82
C GLU A 237 -13.24 8.00 -12.46
N THR A 238 -13.12 8.49 -13.71
CA THR A 238 -11.83 8.62 -14.41
C THR A 238 -10.97 9.68 -13.73
N ARG A 239 -9.77 9.32 -13.26
CA ARG A 239 -8.89 10.23 -12.55
C ARG A 239 -7.44 9.72 -12.49
N LYS A 240 -6.51 10.64 -12.28
CA LYS A 240 -5.09 10.38 -12.04
C LYS A 240 -4.66 10.85 -10.64
N GLY A 241 -3.44 10.57 -10.22
CA GLY A 241 -2.90 11.04 -8.94
C GLY A 241 -3.66 10.53 -7.73
N LEU A 242 -4.23 9.34 -7.82
CA LEU A 242 -4.89 8.63 -6.74
C LEU A 242 -3.87 7.74 -6.03
N ALA A 243 -4.21 7.21 -4.86
CA ALA A 243 -3.41 6.20 -4.18
C ALA A 243 -4.24 4.96 -3.86
N GLY A 244 -3.59 3.81 -3.91
CA GLY A 244 -4.21 2.50 -3.69
C GLY A 244 -3.73 1.84 -2.41
N THR A 245 -4.63 1.11 -1.77
CA THR A 245 -4.37 0.29 -0.60
C THR A 245 -5.27 -0.95 -0.66
N ALA A 246 -5.02 -1.97 0.14
CA ALA A 246 -5.79 -3.19 0.08
C ALA A 246 -5.78 -3.95 1.41
N ASP A 247 -6.72 -4.88 1.53
CA ASP A 247 -6.62 -6.07 2.39
C ASP A 247 -6.49 -7.32 1.50
N ASP A 248 -6.61 -8.50 2.06
CA ASP A 248 -6.53 -9.76 1.30
C ASP A 248 -7.73 -9.97 0.34
N THR A 249 -8.78 -9.16 0.44
CA THR A 249 -10.04 -9.32 -0.31
C THR A 249 -10.30 -8.15 -1.25
N TYR A 250 -10.10 -6.93 -0.79
CA TYR A 250 -10.48 -5.71 -1.50
C TYR A 250 -9.28 -4.82 -1.79
N SER A 251 -9.24 -4.31 -3.01
CA SER A 251 -8.37 -3.21 -3.43
C SER A 251 -9.16 -1.92 -3.44
N VAL A 252 -8.63 -0.89 -2.80
CA VAL A 252 -9.32 0.40 -2.55
C VAL A 252 -8.47 1.54 -3.07
N PHE A 253 -9.09 2.47 -3.80
CA PHE A 253 -8.43 3.59 -4.47
C PHE A 253 -9.04 4.91 -4.02
N GLY A 254 -8.23 5.81 -3.47
CA GLY A 254 -8.73 7.07 -2.91
C GLY A 254 -8.04 8.31 -3.42
N GLY A 255 -8.78 9.44 -3.42
CA GLY A 255 -8.30 10.73 -3.89
C GLY A 255 -8.15 10.80 -5.40
N GLY A 256 -7.27 11.67 -5.85
CA GLY A 256 -6.97 11.86 -7.27
C GLY A 256 -7.39 13.20 -7.83
N TRP A 257 -7.24 13.34 -9.13
CA TRP A 257 -7.49 14.58 -9.86
C TRP A 257 -8.24 14.30 -11.17
N THR A 258 -9.23 15.15 -11.47
CA THR A 258 -9.94 15.21 -12.76
C THR A 258 -9.66 16.56 -13.41
N SER A 259 -10.50 17.53 -13.17
CA SER A 259 -10.27 18.97 -13.36
C SER A 259 -9.92 19.66 -12.03
N SER A 260 -10.08 18.96 -10.93
CA SER A 260 -9.80 19.40 -9.55
C SER A 260 -9.49 18.19 -8.67
N SER A 261 -8.93 18.42 -7.49
CA SER A 261 -8.68 17.35 -6.51
C SER A 261 -9.99 16.68 -6.08
N ARG A 262 -9.95 15.36 -5.83
CA ARG A 262 -11.10 14.53 -5.50
C ARG A 262 -10.99 13.93 -4.10
N SER A 263 -12.15 13.63 -3.52
CA SER A 263 -12.24 12.87 -2.28
C SER A 263 -12.77 11.44 -2.49
N THR A 264 -13.19 11.09 -3.70
CA THR A 264 -13.78 9.79 -4.01
C THR A 264 -12.88 8.63 -3.59
N ILE A 265 -13.51 7.64 -2.97
CA ILE A 265 -12.89 6.32 -2.69
C ILE A 265 -13.70 5.27 -3.44
N ASP A 266 -13.02 4.45 -4.25
CA ASP A 266 -13.57 3.32 -4.96
C ASP A 266 -12.98 2.02 -4.43
N TYR A 267 -13.70 0.90 -4.60
CA TYR A 267 -13.16 -0.43 -4.29
C TYR A 267 -13.56 -1.48 -5.32
N VAL A 268 -12.77 -2.52 -5.38
CA VAL A 268 -13.04 -3.75 -6.14
C VAL A 268 -12.70 -4.97 -5.29
N THR A 269 -13.33 -6.10 -5.57
CA THR A 269 -12.87 -7.40 -5.05
C THR A 269 -11.64 -7.82 -5.84
N THR A 270 -10.47 -7.92 -5.21
CA THR A 270 -9.15 -8.06 -5.87
C THR A 270 -9.08 -9.23 -6.84
N GLN A 271 -9.71 -10.35 -6.52
CA GLN A 271 -9.67 -11.56 -7.36
C GLN A 271 -10.81 -11.68 -8.38
N THR A 272 -11.77 -10.75 -8.38
CA THR A 272 -12.93 -10.81 -9.29
C THR A 272 -12.94 -9.60 -10.22
N THR A 273 -12.74 -9.83 -11.52
CA THR A 273 -12.80 -8.77 -12.53
C THR A 273 -14.15 -8.09 -12.58
N GLY A 274 -14.15 -6.79 -12.72
CA GLY A 274 -15.37 -5.97 -12.77
C GLY A 274 -15.07 -4.50 -12.52
N ASN A 275 -16.08 -3.67 -12.69
CA ASN A 275 -15.96 -2.24 -12.40
C ASN A 275 -15.96 -1.99 -10.89
N ALA A 276 -15.27 -0.94 -10.48
CA ALA A 276 -15.24 -0.49 -9.10
C ALA A 276 -16.62 0.05 -8.67
N SER A 277 -16.92 -0.19 -7.41
CA SER A 277 -18.04 0.41 -6.70
C SER A 277 -17.56 1.58 -5.84
N SER A 278 -18.45 2.52 -5.59
CA SER A 278 -18.17 3.62 -4.65
C SER A 278 -18.05 3.07 -3.24
N PHE A 279 -16.96 3.41 -2.56
CA PHE A 279 -16.78 3.13 -1.14
C PHE A 279 -17.30 4.29 -0.26
N GLY A 280 -16.93 5.52 -0.63
CA GLY A 280 -17.23 6.74 0.11
C GLY A 280 -16.28 7.86 -0.27
N SER A 281 -15.90 8.68 0.69
CA SER A 281 -15.04 9.84 0.45
C SER A 281 -13.99 10.03 1.55
N LEU A 282 -12.81 10.51 1.17
CA LEU A 282 -11.82 11.07 2.09
C LEU A 282 -12.41 12.27 2.84
N SER A 283 -11.91 12.58 4.02
CA SER A 283 -12.35 13.75 4.81
C SER A 283 -12.06 15.06 4.10
N THR A 284 -11.08 15.06 3.20
CA THR A 284 -10.66 16.21 2.40
C THR A 284 -10.24 15.77 1.01
N GLN A 285 -10.71 16.49 -0.01
CA GLN A 285 -10.28 16.27 -1.39
C GLN A 285 -8.78 16.50 -1.56
N ARG A 286 -8.11 15.59 -2.28
CA ARG A 286 -6.66 15.65 -2.51
C ARG A 286 -6.22 14.81 -3.70
N ASN A 287 -5.19 15.22 -4.38
CA ASN A 287 -4.46 14.42 -5.35
C ASN A 287 -3.05 14.10 -4.82
N THR A 288 -2.42 13.14 -5.40
CA THR A 288 -1.07 12.63 -5.03
C THR A 288 -0.88 12.34 -3.54
N PRO A 289 -1.87 11.75 -2.84
CA PRO A 289 -1.63 11.23 -1.50
C PRO A 289 -0.72 10.00 -1.56
N GLY A 290 -0.09 9.66 -0.42
CA GLY A 290 0.42 8.33 -0.16
C GLY A 290 -0.67 7.40 0.36
N ALA A 291 -0.40 6.09 0.38
CA ALA A 291 -1.27 5.14 1.05
C ALA A 291 -0.47 4.01 1.70
N CYS A 292 -1.02 3.46 2.78
CA CYS A 292 -0.53 2.24 3.43
C CYS A 292 -1.69 1.51 4.12
N THR A 293 -1.44 0.30 4.62
CA THR A 293 -2.46 -0.51 5.26
C THR A 293 -1.85 -1.47 6.27
N ASP A 294 -2.59 -1.80 7.33
CA ASP A 294 -2.31 -2.92 8.22
C ASP A 294 -3.07 -4.20 7.84
N GLY A 295 -3.76 -4.17 6.69
CA GLY A 295 -4.66 -5.23 6.23
C GLY A 295 -6.09 -5.12 6.79
N ILE A 296 -6.36 -4.14 7.64
CA ILE A 296 -7.69 -3.80 8.17
C ILE A 296 -8.07 -2.37 7.80
N LYS A 297 -7.18 -1.44 8.14
CA LYS A 297 -7.32 -0.02 7.85
C LYS A 297 -6.53 0.32 6.59
N GLY A 298 -7.21 0.89 5.61
CA GLY A 298 -6.56 1.57 4.49
C GLY A 298 -6.39 3.05 4.81
N CYS A 299 -5.16 3.54 4.79
CA CYS A 299 -4.82 4.92 5.13
C CYS A 299 -4.42 5.72 3.89
N TRP A 300 -4.86 6.98 3.81
CA TRP A 300 -4.40 7.96 2.82
C TRP A 300 -3.73 9.15 3.51
N ILE A 301 -2.55 9.50 3.02
CA ILE A 301 -1.61 10.35 3.73
C ILE A 301 -1.24 11.54 2.87
N GLY A 302 -1.35 12.76 3.44
CA GLY A 302 -0.95 13.97 2.75
C GLY A 302 -1.74 14.23 1.47
N GLY A 303 -1.08 14.80 0.48
CA GLY A 303 -1.63 15.14 -0.83
C GLY A 303 -1.77 16.65 -1.05
N TYR A 304 -2.26 17.02 -2.22
CA TYR A 304 -2.42 18.39 -2.65
C TYR A 304 -3.87 18.74 -2.96
N ARG A 305 -4.34 19.86 -2.48
CA ARG A 305 -5.68 20.44 -2.77
C ARG A 305 -5.56 21.51 -3.83
N SER A 306 -5.91 21.16 -5.07
CA SER A 306 -5.78 22.10 -6.19
C SER A 306 -6.65 23.35 -6.06
N GLN A 307 -7.85 23.23 -5.47
CA GLN A 307 -8.77 24.36 -5.28
C GLN A 307 -8.30 25.38 -4.23
N GLN A 308 -7.47 24.96 -3.27
CA GLN A 308 -6.92 25.79 -2.22
C GLN A 308 -5.42 26.08 -2.42
N SER A 309 -4.81 25.51 -3.45
CA SER A 309 -3.36 25.61 -3.71
C SER A 309 -2.53 25.26 -2.46
N SER A 310 -2.92 24.22 -1.73
CA SER A 310 -2.31 23.86 -0.45
C SER A 310 -2.07 22.37 -0.32
N ARG A 311 -0.98 22.01 0.36
CA ARG A 311 -0.69 20.65 0.77
C ARG A 311 -1.51 20.26 1.99
N VAL A 312 -1.65 18.96 2.19
CA VAL A 312 -2.42 18.34 3.29
C VAL A 312 -1.44 17.62 4.21
N ASP A 313 -1.61 17.80 5.51
CA ASP A 313 -0.89 17.05 6.55
C ASP A 313 -1.68 15.82 7.05
N ARG A 314 -2.96 15.76 6.72
CA ARG A 314 -3.92 14.80 7.26
C ARG A 314 -3.67 13.37 6.79
N ILE A 315 -3.90 12.44 7.72
CA ILE A 315 -3.98 10.99 7.49
C ILE A 315 -5.44 10.60 7.70
N ASP A 316 -6.08 10.11 6.65
CA ASP A 316 -7.44 9.56 6.70
C ASP A 316 -7.38 8.04 6.65
N TYR A 317 -8.36 7.35 7.27
CA TYR A 317 -8.50 5.90 7.13
C TYR A 317 -9.94 5.44 6.92
N VAL A 318 -10.07 4.26 6.34
CA VAL A 318 -11.29 3.45 6.31
C VAL A 318 -11.00 2.05 6.84
N THR A 319 -12.00 1.37 7.38
CA THR A 319 -11.95 -0.09 7.58
C THR A 319 -12.32 -0.75 6.26
N ILE A 320 -11.36 -1.40 5.60
CA ILE A 320 -11.50 -1.86 4.20
C ILE A 320 -12.66 -2.84 4.05
N ALA A 321 -12.78 -3.81 4.95
CA ALA A 321 -13.83 -4.84 4.91
C ALA A 321 -15.27 -4.29 4.97
N ASN A 322 -15.48 -3.05 5.39
CA ASN A 322 -16.82 -2.45 5.45
C ASN A 322 -17.39 -2.16 4.06
N THR A 323 -16.54 -2.01 3.03
CA THR A 323 -16.89 -1.72 1.63
C THR A 323 -17.79 -0.49 1.43
N SER A 324 -17.97 0.31 2.46
CA SER A 324 -18.76 1.54 2.43
C SER A 324 -18.44 2.44 3.63
N GLY A 325 -18.66 3.75 3.46
CA GLY A 325 -18.50 4.77 4.50
C GLY A 325 -17.42 5.80 4.16
N ASN A 326 -17.53 6.95 4.78
CA ASN A 326 -16.53 7.99 4.61
C ASN A 326 -15.31 7.70 5.49
N ALA A 327 -14.15 8.13 5.03
CA ALA A 327 -12.92 8.03 5.81
C ALA A 327 -12.99 8.92 7.07
N THR A 328 -12.37 8.43 8.10
CA THR A 328 -12.18 9.15 9.37
C THR A 328 -10.82 9.83 9.37
N ASP A 329 -10.77 11.06 9.85
CA ASP A 329 -9.51 11.75 10.16
C ASP A 329 -8.81 11.01 11.30
N PHE A 330 -7.63 10.47 11.00
CA PHE A 330 -6.89 9.64 11.94
C PHE A 330 -5.85 10.46 12.70
N GLY A 331 -5.18 11.39 11.99
CA GLY A 331 -4.12 12.21 12.52
C GLY A 331 -3.41 12.99 11.41
N GLY A 332 -2.18 13.39 11.65
CA GLY A 332 -1.41 14.17 10.68
C GLY A 332 0.08 13.89 10.66
N MET A 333 0.72 14.29 9.57
CA MET A 333 2.16 14.43 9.45
C MET A 333 2.63 15.66 10.25
N THR A 334 3.90 15.76 10.57
CA THR A 334 4.48 16.97 11.20
C THR A 334 4.40 18.18 10.27
N ASN A 335 4.50 17.96 8.96
CA ASN A 335 4.38 18.99 7.94
C ASN A 335 3.47 18.51 6.80
N ALA A 336 2.64 19.42 6.29
CA ALA A 336 1.83 19.14 5.11
C ALA A 336 2.71 18.80 3.92
N GLY A 337 2.39 17.69 3.23
CA GLY A 337 3.17 17.19 2.11
C GLY A 337 2.30 16.61 1.00
N ASN A 338 2.86 16.54 -0.20
CA ASN A 338 2.28 15.84 -1.33
C ASN A 338 3.33 14.93 -1.98
N SER A 339 2.89 14.10 -2.91
CA SER A 339 3.74 13.08 -3.53
C SER A 339 4.35 12.11 -2.49
N VAL A 340 3.61 11.89 -1.41
CA VAL A 340 3.99 11.00 -0.32
C VAL A 340 3.91 9.56 -0.81
N ALA A 341 4.87 8.73 -0.43
CA ALA A 341 4.71 7.28 -0.53
C ALA A 341 4.51 6.69 0.87
N GLY A 342 3.69 5.66 0.96
CA GLY A 342 3.45 4.96 2.21
C GLY A 342 3.71 3.46 2.07
N VAL A 343 4.23 2.86 3.13
CA VAL A 343 4.31 1.41 3.33
C VAL A 343 3.97 1.08 4.77
N SER A 344 3.75 -0.19 5.04
CA SER A 344 3.56 -0.65 6.41
C SER A 344 4.43 -1.85 6.73
N GLY A 345 4.63 -2.10 8.01
CA GLY A 345 5.36 -3.26 8.47
C GLY A 345 5.34 -3.43 9.98
N ASN A 346 6.14 -4.37 10.46
CA ASN A 346 6.15 -4.72 11.86
C ASN A 346 6.86 -3.64 12.69
N ALA A 347 6.19 -3.22 13.75
CA ALA A 347 6.84 -2.48 14.83
C ALA A 347 7.83 -3.40 15.57
N ALA A 348 8.75 -2.80 16.32
CA ALA A 348 9.72 -3.54 17.12
C ALA A 348 9.02 -4.35 18.22
#